data_bd87278bfecb30f8e1686889036aa9aa
#
_entry.id   bd87278bfecb30f8e1686889036aa9aa
#
_cell.length_a   1.000
_cell.length_b   1.000
_cell.length_c   1.000
_cell.angle_alpha   90.00
_cell.angle_beta   90.00
_cell.angle_gamma   90.00
#
_symmetry.space_group_name_H-M   'P 1'
#
loop_
_entity.id
_entity.type
_entity.pdbx_description
1 polymer ?
#
loop_
_entity_poly.entity_id
_entity_poly.type
_entity_poly.pdbx_seq_one_letter_code
_entity_poly.pdbx_strand_id
1 'polypeptide(L)'
;SAWMMISSPLAQLLLQGGDSRFSVYIRYAITLVPGLFYGAILWWSVHPKAFRPRFKKIWLGFIVLSLWVVLLKSPHRVFYFIIPDSIQPWVHVPLFRQWSHVAEARSLLLQVPPNASVSATTYLVPPLSGRRAALRMPFLQFRNDQNQVENVEYIVADFWQLQQYQPAFREERGYMEILPAKIDDLLSQNQYGIQALQDGIVLMQRGRPSQPEALAQWQALRPTYMPMPQPK
;
A
#
# COMPACT_ATOMS: atom_id res chain seq x y z
N SER A 1 -14.24 -11.90 -31.35
CA SER A 1 -14.14 -10.49 -31.72
C SER A 1 -13.67 -9.67 -30.48
N ALA A 2 -13.01 -8.53 -30.70
CA ALA A 2 -12.54 -7.64 -29.64
C ALA A 2 -13.68 -7.20 -28.69
N TRP A 3 -14.91 -7.06 -29.21
CA TRP A 3 -16.10 -6.75 -28.41
C TRP A 3 -16.40 -7.78 -27.32
N MET A 4 -16.17 -9.07 -27.57
CA MET A 4 -16.38 -10.12 -26.56
C MET A 4 -15.37 -10.01 -25.43
N MET A 5 -14.13 -9.57 -25.72
CA MET A 5 -13.10 -9.39 -24.70
C MET A 5 -13.34 -8.15 -23.83
N ILE A 6 -14.01 -7.14 -24.37
CA ILE A 6 -14.26 -5.86 -23.67
C ILE A 6 -15.61 -5.88 -22.96
N SER A 7 -16.62 -6.56 -23.49
CA SER A 7 -17.99 -6.50 -22.99
C SER A 7 -18.14 -6.98 -21.55
N SER A 8 -17.51 -8.10 -21.19
CA SER A 8 -17.60 -8.65 -19.82
C SER A 8 -16.92 -7.75 -18.78
N PRO A 9 -15.64 -7.32 -18.94
CA PRO A 9 -15.02 -6.39 -18.01
C PRO A 9 -15.72 -5.03 -17.95
N LEU A 10 -16.23 -4.54 -19.08
CA LEU A 10 -16.98 -3.28 -19.13
C LEU A 10 -18.30 -3.39 -18.35
N ALA A 11 -19.04 -4.49 -18.54
CA ALA A 11 -20.25 -4.75 -17.79
C ALA A 11 -19.99 -4.84 -16.29
N GLN A 12 -18.94 -5.53 -15.88
CA GLN A 12 -18.52 -5.59 -14.47
C GLN A 12 -18.22 -4.20 -13.90
N LEU A 13 -17.47 -3.36 -14.63
CA LEU A 13 -17.16 -1.99 -14.20
C LEU A 13 -18.42 -1.11 -14.08
N LEU A 14 -19.38 -1.27 -14.97
CA LEU A 14 -20.62 -0.48 -14.95
C LEU A 14 -21.62 -0.97 -13.90
N LEU A 15 -21.63 -2.27 -13.60
CA LEU A 15 -22.54 -2.87 -12.62
C LEU A 15 -22.03 -2.76 -11.18
N GLN A 16 -20.73 -2.59 -10.96
CA GLN A 16 -20.18 -2.34 -9.64
C GLN A 16 -20.63 -0.95 -9.14
N GLY A 17 -21.37 -0.93 -8.03
CA GLY A 17 -21.74 0.31 -7.36
C GLY A 17 -20.56 0.95 -6.64
N GLY A 18 -20.42 2.27 -6.73
CA GLY A 18 -19.44 3.06 -5.99
C GLY A 18 -18.60 4.00 -6.86
N ASP A 19 -18.13 5.08 -6.27
CA ASP A 19 -17.35 6.14 -6.96
C ASP A 19 -15.96 5.68 -7.39
N SER A 20 -15.49 4.56 -6.86
CA SER A 20 -14.16 4.00 -7.13
C SER A 20 -14.03 3.30 -8.49
N ARG A 21 -15.15 2.95 -9.14
CA ARG A 21 -15.17 2.19 -10.42
C ARG A 21 -14.42 2.85 -11.57
N PHE A 22 -14.36 4.17 -11.60
CA PHE A 22 -13.64 4.94 -12.62
C PHE A 22 -12.28 5.46 -12.14
N SER A 23 -11.87 5.12 -10.93
CA SER A 23 -10.58 5.56 -10.40
C SER A 23 -9.43 4.82 -11.09
N VAL A 24 -8.48 5.59 -11.63
CA VAL A 24 -7.24 5.05 -12.22
C VAL A 24 -6.39 4.31 -11.17
N TYR A 25 -6.60 4.58 -9.89
CA TYR A 25 -5.91 3.93 -8.78
C TYR A 25 -6.37 2.50 -8.50
N ILE A 26 -7.52 2.12 -9.05
CA ILE A 26 -8.08 0.80 -8.83
C ILE A 26 -7.81 -0.08 -10.03
N ARG A 27 -7.25 -1.25 -9.77
CA ARG A 27 -6.79 -2.22 -10.78
C ARG A 27 -7.89 -2.77 -11.69
N TYR A 28 -9.16 -2.49 -11.40
CA TYR A 28 -10.29 -3.02 -12.17
C TYR A 28 -10.31 -2.56 -13.63
N ALA A 29 -9.88 -1.32 -13.91
CA ALA A 29 -9.81 -0.80 -15.26
C ALA A 29 -8.73 -1.49 -16.12
N ILE A 30 -7.74 -2.14 -15.51
CA ILE A 30 -6.64 -2.80 -16.21
C ILE A 30 -7.13 -4.00 -17.05
N THR A 31 -8.26 -4.60 -16.67
CA THR A 31 -8.86 -5.73 -17.39
C THR A 31 -9.37 -5.36 -18.78
N LEU A 32 -9.65 -4.07 -19.03
CA LEU A 32 -10.07 -3.57 -20.35
C LEU A 32 -8.88 -3.40 -21.31
N VAL A 33 -7.67 -3.21 -20.78
CA VAL A 33 -6.48 -2.86 -21.56
C VAL A 33 -6.16 -3.90 -22.66
N PRO A 34 -6.09 -5.22 -22.36
CA PRO A 34 -5.81 -6.22 -23.39
C PRO A 34 -6.82 -6.21 -24.53
N GLY A 35 -8.11 -6.07 -24.21
CA GLY A 35 -9.18 -6.02 -25.21
C GLY A 35 -9.09 -4.79 -26.12
N LEU A 36 -8.78 -3.62 -25.57
CA LEU A 36 -8.58 -2.38 -26.32
C LEU A 36 -7.39 -2.47 -27.26
N PHE A 37 -6.25 -2.96 -26.77
CA PHE A 37 -5.04 -3.14 -27.60
C PHE A 37 -5.26 -4.17 -28.72
N TYR A 38 -5.85 -5.31 -28.40
CA TYR A 38 -6.18 -6.32 -29.38
C TYR A 38 -7.13 -5.79 -30.44
N GLY A 39 -8.18 -5.07 -30.04
CA GLY A 39 -9.11 -4.42 -30.96
C GLY A 39 -8.42 -3.41 -31.88
N ALA A 40 -7.52 -2.59 -31.34
CA ALA A 40 -6.73 -1.64 -32.11
C ALA A 40 -5.83 -2.34 -33.14
N ILE A 41 -5.13 -3.40 -32.75
CA ILE A 41 -4.26 -4.19 -33.63
C ILE A 41 -5.06 -4.78 -34.77
N LEU A 42 -6.20 -5.44 -34.49
CA LEU A 42 -7.08 -6.00 -35.52
C LEU A 42 -7.61 -4.95 -36.47
N TRP A 43 -8.03 -3.79 -35.94
CA TRP A 43 -8.53 -2.72 -36.77
C TRP A 43 -7.44 -2.19 -37.72
N TRP A 44 -6.24 -2.00 -37.25
CA TRP A 44 -5.11 -1.53 -38.06
C TRP A 44 -4.62 -2.56 -39.08
N SER A 45 -4.67 -3.83 -38.76
CA SER A 45 -4.30 -4.89 -39.69
C SER A 45 -5.19 -4.89 -40.96
N VAL A 46 -6.46 -4.53 -40.79
CA VAL A 46 -7.43 -4.45 -41.89
C VAL A 46 -7.41 -3.07 -42.58
N HIS A 47 -6.93 -2.01 -41.89
CA HIS A 47 -6.95 -0.63 -42.41
C HIS A 47 -5.56 -0.01 -42.48
N PRO A 48 -4.57 -0.56 -43.19
CA PRO A 48 -3.19 -0.07 -43.22
C PRO A 48 -3.08 1.36 -43.76
N LYS A 49 -4.00 1.79 -44.66
CA LYS A 49 -4.05 3.15 -45.22
C LYS A 49 -4.52 4.22 -44.22
N ALA A 50 -5.11 3.85 -43.10
CA ALA A 50 -5.54 4.78 -42.07
C ALA A 50 -4.35 5.40 -41.31
N PHE A 51 -3.17 4.80 -41.38
CA PHE A 51 -1.95 5.24 -40.72
C PHE A 51 -1.24 6.41 -41.40
N ARG A 52 -2.02 7.45 -41.72
CA ARG A 52 -1.51 8.68 -42.34
C ARG A 52 -0.58 9.44 -41.37
N PRO A 53 0.40 10.25 -41.87
CA PRO A 53 1.33 10.99 -41.00
C PRO A 53 0.65 11.92 -39.99
N ARG A 54 -0.49 12.52 -40.37
CA ARG A 54 -1.30 13.35 -39.45
C ARG A 54 -1.89 12.53 -38.30
N PHE A 55 -2.39 11.36 -38.58
CA PHE A 55 -2.95 10.44 -37.57
C PHE A 55 -1.87 9.96 -36.59
N LYS A 56 -0.66 9.64 -37.09
CA LYS A 56 0.49 9.29 -36.24
C LYS A 56 0.84 10.41 -35.26
N LYS A 57 0.85 11.67 -35.72
CA LYS A 57 1.14 12.83 -34.86
C LYS A 57 0.07 13.02 -33.78
N ILE A 58 -1.22 12.90 -34.14
CA ILE A 58 -2.33 13.00 -33.20
C ILE A 58 -2.22 11.88 -32.15
N TRP A 59 -1.97 10.66 -32.59
CA TRP A 59 -1.84 9.50 -31.71
C TRP A 59 -0.66 9.63 -30.75
N LEU A 60 0.49 10.09 -31.25
CA LEU A 60 1.63 10.40 -30.42
C LEU A 60 1.29 11.49 -29.38
N GLY A 61 0.54 12.51 -29.80
CA GLY A 61 0.05 13.55 -28.88
C GLY A 61 -0.79 12.99 -27.75
N PHE A 62 -1.70 12.06 -28.04
CA PHE A 62 -2.50 11.40 -27.00
C PHE A 62 -1.67 10.50 -26.07
N ILE A 63 -0.65 9.80 -26.60
CA ILE A 63 0.27 9.01 -25.77
C ILE A 63 1.04 9.94 -24.82
N VAL A 64 1.62 11.02 -25.34
CA VAL A 64 2.34 11.99 -24.52
C VAL A 64 1.44 12.62 -23.48
N LEU A 65 0.21 13.01 -23.86
CA LEU A 65 -0.78 13.55 -22.93
C LEU A 65 -1.14 12.55 -21.83
N SER A 66 -1.38 11.28 -22.20
CA SER A 66 -1.65 10.21 -21.23
C SER A 66 -0.49 10.01 -20.26
N LEU A 67 0.75 10.02 -20.76
CA LEU A 67 1.95 9.93 -19.95
C LEU A 67 2.03 11.09 -18.95
N TRP A 68 1.79 12.31 -19.42
CA TRP A 68 1.72 13.50 -18.57
C TRP A 68 0.65 13.39 -17.49
N VAL A 69 -0.56 12.97 -17.85
CA VAL A 69 -1.66 12.79 -16.88
C VAL A 69 -1.29 11.74 -15.82
N VAL A 70 -0.66 10.63 -16.23
CA VAL A 70 -0.20 9.60 -15.29
C VAL A 70 0.89 10.14 -14.36
N LEU A 71 1.87 10.86 -14.88
CA LEU A 71 2.93 11.47 -14.09
C LEU A 71 2.39 12.52 -13.10
N LEU A 72 1.41 13.32 -13.52
CA LEU A 72 0.77 14.34 -12.67
C LEU A 72 -0.11 13.71 -11.57
N LYS A 73 -0.77 12.60 -11.88
CA LYS A 73 -1.70 11.92 -10.97
C LYS A 73 -1.05 10.81 -10.14
N SER A 74 0.23 10.51 -10.36
CA SER A 74 0.93 9.47 -9.60
C SER A 74 1.04 9.86 -8.12
N PRO A 75 0.62 9.02 -7.18
CA PRO A 75 0.80 9.26 -5.75
C PRO A 75 2.27 9.30 -5.32
N HIS A 76 3.15 8.69 -6.11
CA HIS A 76 4.60 8.72 -5.95
C HIS A 76 5.23 9.74 -6.91
N ARG A 77 4.86 11.00 -6.80
CA ARG A 77 5.32 12.05 -7.70
C ARG A 77 6.84 12.12 -7.78
N VAL A 78 7.40 11.65 -8.88
CA VAL A 78 8.84 11.80 -9.17
C VAL A 78 9.23 13.27 -9.33
N PHE A 79 8.28 14.10 -9.80
CA PHE A 79 8.49 15.54 -10.04
C PHE A 79 7.81 16.43 -9.00
N TYR A 80 7.69 15.97 -7.73
CA TYR A 80 7.04 16.75 -6.66
C TYR A 80 7.66 18.14 -6.45
N PHE A 81 8.92 18.33 -6.81
CA PHE A 81 9.64 19.60 -6.70
C PHE A 81 9.27 20.61 -7.80
N ILE A 82 8.61 20.19 -8.90
CA ILE A 82 8.20 21.05 -10.01
C ILE A 82 6.70 21.37 -9.95
N ILE A 83 5.90 20.48 -9.41
CA ILE A 83 4.43 20.57 -9.44
C ILE A 83 3.93 20.86 -8.03
N PRO A 84 3.38 22.07 -7.77
CA PRO A 84 2.86 22.42 -6.45
C PRO A 84 1.64 21.58 -6.05
N ASP A 85 1.48 21.39 -4.74
CA ASP A 85 0.47 20.57 -4.09
C ASP A 85 -0.94 21.14 -4.05
N SER A 86 -1.37 21.82 -5.06
CA SER A 86 -2.48 22.76 -4.97
C SER A 86 -3.89 22.18 -4.83
N ILE A 87 -4.13 20.86 -4.96
CA ILE A 87 -5.53 20.40 -5.13
C ILE A 87 -5.98 19.26 -4.21
N GLN A 88 -5.08 18.47 -3.64
CA GLN A 88 -5.44 17.37 -2.72
C GLN A 88 -4.29 17.08 -1.74
N PRO A 89 -4.56 16.58 -0.52
CA PRO A 89 -3.51 16.13 0.38
C PRO A 89 -2.81 14.92 -0.25
N TRP A 90 -1.63 15.16 -0.83
CA TRP A 90 -0.81 14.13 -1.46
C TRP A 90 0.28 13.69 -0.49
N VAL A 91 0.69 12.43 -0.60
CA VAL A 91 1.87 11.94 0.10
C VAL A 91 3.13 12.38 -0.64
N HIS A 92 3.95 13.19 0.01
CA HIS A 92 5.21 13.68 -0.53
C HIS A 92 6.40 13.07 0.21
N VAL A 93 6.76 11.86 -0.16
CA VAL A 93 7.98 11.25 0.36
C VAL A 93 9.01 11.21 -0.75
N PRO A 94 10.19 11.86 -0.57
CA PRO A 94 11.28 11.79 -1.53
C PRO A 94 11.69 10.33 -1.78
N LEU A 95 12.00 9.99 -3.02
CA LEU A 95 12.32 8.62 -3.42
C LEU A 95 13.49 8.02 -2.61
N PHE A 96 14.52 8.82 -2.36
CA PHE A 96 15.66 8.40 -1.52
C PHE A 96 15.24 8.05 -0.10
N ARG A 97 14.30 8.82 0.48
CA ARG A 97 13.78 8.54 1.82
C ARG A 97 12.95 7.26 1.85
N GLN A 98 12.18 6.99 0.79
CA GLN A 98 11.46 5.71 0.65
C GLN A 98 12.44 4.54 0.55
N TRP A 99 13.50 4.66 -0.24
CA TRP A 99 14.50 3.61 -0.37
C TRP A 99 15.22 3.32 0.93
N SER A 100 15.63 4.35 1.68
CA SER A 100 16.23 4.14 3.01
C SER A 100 15.26 3.46 3.96
N HIS A 101 14.00 3.89 4.00
CA HIS A 101 12.97 3.26 4.82
C HIS A 101 12.74 1.78 4.46
N VAL A 102 12.66 1.46 3.17
CA VAL A 102 12.55 0.07 2.70
C VAL A 102 13.75 -0.78 3.10
N ALA A 103 14.96 -0.21 3.09
CA ALA A 103 16.16 -0.91 3.54
C ALA A 103 16.09 -1.25 5.04
N GLU A 104 15.67 -0.29 5.88
CA GLU A 104 15.46 -0.51 7.32
C GLU A 104 14.34 -1.54 7.57
N ALA A 105 13.22 -1.43 6.84
CA ALA A 105 12.14 -2.40 6.91
C ALA A 105 12.62 -3.83 6.61
N ARG A 106 13.42 -4.00 5.55
CA ARG A 106 13.99 -5.30 5.19
C ARG A 106 14.91 -5.84 6.29
N SER A 107 15.74 -5.00 6.89
CA SER A 107 16.66 -5.41 7.96
C SER A 107 15.91 -5.94 9.18
N LEU A 108 14.78 -5.30 9.55
CA LEU A 108 13.90 -5.75 10.64
C LEU A 108 13.15 -7.04 10.27
N LEU A 109 12.63 -7.13 9.04
CA LEU A 109 11.90 -8.32 8.60
C LEU A 109 12.78 -9.58 8.53
N LEU A 110 14.09 -9.43 8.30
CA LEU A 110 15.06 -10.53 8.35
C LEU A 110 15.25 -11.10 9.75
N GLN A 111 14.95 -10.34 10.81
CA GLN A 111 14.99 -10.82 12.19
C GLN A 111 13.81 -11.74 12.55
N VAL A 112 12.73 -11.69 11.75
CA VAL A 112 11.56 -12.56 11.95
C VAL A 112 11.82 -13.91 11.29
N PRO A 113 11.82 -15.02 12.03
CA PRO A 113 12.06 -16.36 11.48
C PRO A 113 11.08 -16.71 10.34
N PRO A 114 11.51 -17.44 9.30
CA PRO A 114 10.67 -17.72 8.13
C PRO A 114 9.41 -18.52 8.46
N ASN A 115 9.44 -19.35 9.50
CA ASN A 115 8.30 -20.18 9.91
C ASN A 115 7.41 -19.53 10.97
N ALA A 116 7.79 -18.35 11.48
CA ALA A 116 7.02 -17.68 12.52
C ALA A 116 5.73 -17.07 11.95
N SER A 117 4.67 -17.12 12.75
CA SER A 117 3.42 -16.41 12.48
C SER A 117 3.60 -14.92 12.77
N VAL A 118 3.08 -14.06 11.89
CA VAL A 118 3.31 -12.62 11.95
C VAL A 118 2.05 -11.83 11.63
N SER A 119 1.84 -10.74 12.36
CA SER A 119 0.86 -9.70 11.99
C SER A 119 1.61 -8.41 11.66
N ALA A 120 1.29 -7.81 10.52
CA ALA A 120 1.99 -6.64 10.04
C ALA A 120 1.05 -5.56 9.49
N THR A 121 1.50 -4.31 9.46
CA THR A 121 0.83 -3.25 8.73
C THR A 121 0.77 -3.57 7.24
N THR A 122 -0.24 -3.05 6.54
CA THR A 122 -0.63 -3.45 5.17
C THR A 122 0.55 -3.57 4.20
N TYR A 123 1.46 -2.62 4.23
CA TYR A 123 2.59 -2.55 3.29
C TYR A 123 3.72 -3.55 3.59
N LEU A 124 3.78 -4.05 4.83
CA LEU A 124 4.75 -5.05 5.24
C LEU A 124 4.23 -6.50 5.07
N VAL A 125 2.95 -6.70 4.79
CA VAL A 125 2.37 -8.04 4.57
C VAL A 125 2.91 -8.74 3.31
N PRO A 126 3.05 -8.08 2.13
CA PRO A 126 3.52 -8.75 0.92
C PRO A 126 4.88 -9.46 1.06
N PRO A 127 5.95 -8.85 1.62
CA PRO A 127 7.21 -9.56 1.82
C PRO A 127 7.14 -10.69 2.85
N LEU A 128 6.09 -10.74 3.66
CA LEU A 128 5.84 -11.77 4.67
C LEU A 128 4.90 -12.89 4.19
N SER A 129 4.32 -12.77 3.00
CA SER A 129 3.26 -13.66 2.49
C SER A 129 3.70 -15.11 2.26
N GLY A 130 5.01 -15.39 2.18
CA GLY A 130 5.55 -16.76 2.09
C GLY A 130 5.49 -17.55 3.41
N ARG A 131 5.02 -16.97 4.52
CA ARG A 131 4.88 -17.61 5.82
C ARG A 131 3.55 -18.34 5.94
N ARG A 132 3.50 -19.34 6.83
CA ARG A 132 2.29 -20.12 7.09
C ARG A 132 1.12 -19.25 7.60
N ALA A 133 1.43 -18.24 8.43
CA ALA A 133 0.45 -17.30 8.94
C ALA A 133 1.03 -15.88 8.85
N ALA A 134 0.54 -15.11 7.89
CA ALA A 134 0.80 -13.68 7.75
C ALA A 134 -0.54 -12.94 7.81
N LEU A 135 -0.75 -12.17 8.86
CA LEU A 135 -1.97 -11.43 9.10
C LEU A 135 -1.75 -9.94 8.86
N ARG A 136 -2.85 -9.25 8.57
CA ARG A 136 -2.87 -7.80 8.56
C ARG A 136 -3.30 -7.27 9.93
N MET A 137 -2.57 -6.31 10.48
CA MET A 137 -3.01 -5.61 11.69
C MET A 137 -4.40 -4.97 11.48
N PRO A 138 -5.26 -4.90 12.50
CA PRO A 138 -5.00 -5.20 13.92
C PRO A 138 -5.26 -6.66 14.32
N PHE A 139 -5.43 -7.58 13.36
CA PHE A 139 -5.72 -8.98 13.65
C PHE A 139 -4.48 -9.69 14.17
N LEU A 140 -4.57 -10.30 15.36
CA LEU A 140 -3.46 -10.99 16.02
C LEU A 140 -3.71 -12.49 16.17
N GLN A 141 -4.91 -12.97 15.84
CA GLN A 141 -5.32 -14.35 16.04
C GLN A 141 -5.56 -15.04 14.70
N PHE A 142 -5.12 -16.28 14.61
CA PHE A 142 -5.40 -17.17 13.48
C PHE A 142 -5.75 -18.58 13.98
N ARG A 143 -6.30 -19.39 13.09
CA ARG A 143 -6.54 -20.81 13.38
C ARG A 143 -5.39 -21.62 12.81
N ASN A 144 -4.79 -22.47 13.68
CA ASN A 144 -3.76 -23.41 13.26
C ASN A 144 -4.39 -24.62 12.52
N ASP A 145 -3.57 -25.56 12.07
CA ASP A 145 -4.04 -26.75 11.34
C ASP A 145 -4.86 -27.71 12.20
N GLN A 146 -4.75 -27.59 13.53
CA GLN A 146 -5.59 -28.33 14.49
C GLN A 146 -6.90 -27.58 14.81
N ASN A 147 -7.21 -26.49 14.05
CA ASN A 147 -8.38 -25.64 14.26
C ASN A 147 -8.41 -24.91 15.62
N GLN A 148 -7.26 -24.78 16.28
CA GLN A 148 -7.11 -24.04 17.53
C GLN A 148 -6.81 -22.58 17.23
N VAL A 149 -7.34 -21.67 18.05
CA VAL A 149 -7.06 -20.24 17.93
C VAL A 149 -5.73 -19.92 18.63
N GLU A 150 -4.80 -19.38 17.87
CA GLU A 150 -3.48 -18.96 18.35
C GLU A 150 -3.23 -17.49 18.08
N ASN A 151 -2.46 -16.86 18.97
CA ASN A 151 -1.94 -15.52 18.72
C ASN A 151 -0.64 -15.62 17.92
N VAL A 152 -0.41 -14.64 17.02
CA VAL A 152 0.83 -14.54 16.25
C VAL A 152 2.05 -14.44 17.15
N GLU A 153 3.19 -14.91 16.67
CA GLU A 153 4.46 -14.85 17.40
C GLU A 153 5.12 -13.47 17.30
N TYR A 154 4.95 -12.82 16.16
CA TYR A 154 5.57 -11.53 15.87
C TYR A 154 4.54 -10.50 15.40
N ILE A 155 4.81 -9.24 15.74
CA ILE A 155 4.08 -8.08 15.24
C ILE A 155 5.09 -7.11 14.62
N VAL A 156 4.79 -6.63 13.41
CA VAL A 156 5.60 -5.60 12.74
C VAL A 156 4.70 -4.45 12.33
N ALA A 157 4.88 -3.29 12.96
CA ALA A 157 4.05 -2.12 12.73
C ALA A 157 4.89 -0.95 12.22
N ASP A 158 4.53 -0.43 11.05
CA ASP A 158 5.19 0.70 10.41
C ASP A 158 4.40 1.99 10.64
N PHE A 159 4.75 2.70 11.68
CA PHE A 159 4.12 3.97 12.05
C PHE A 159 4.59 5.13 11.19
N TRP A 160 5.85 5.10 10.73
CA TRP A 160 6.35 6.14 9.84
C TRP A 160 5.52 6.18 8.55
N GLN A 161 5.31 5.03 7.93
CA GLN A 161 4.53 4.96 6.70
C GLN A 161 3.07 5.37 6.94
N LEU A 162 2.43 4.89 8.00
CA LEU A 162 1.07 5.30 8.36
C LEU A 162 0.97 6.82 8.53
N GLN A 163 1.95 7.44 9.21
CA GLN A 163 1.98 8.89 9.41
C GLN A 163 2.14 9.66 8.10
N GLN A 164 2.98 9.19 7.18
CA GLN A 164 3.16 9.83 5.87
C GLN A 164 1.93 9.71 4.97
N TYR A 165 1.20 8.58 5.06
CA TYR A 165 0.10 8.29 4.14
C TYR A 165 -1.29 8.69 4.69
N GLN A 166 -1.43 8.90 5.99
CA GLN A 166 -2.72 9.33 6.60
C GLN A 166 -3.34 10.58 5.99
N PRO A 167 -2.60 11.60 5.44
CA PRO A 167 -3.23 12.75 4.81
C PRO A 167 -4.08 12.37 3.59
N ALA A 168 -3.60 11.40 2.81
CA ALA A 168 -4.23 11.01 1.55
C ALA A 168 -5.22 9.84 1.69
N PHE A 169 -5.06 8.99 2.72
CA PHE A 169 -5.81 7.75 2.81
C PHE A 169 -6.55 7.63 4.14
N ARG A 170 -7.86 7.40 4.05
CA ARG A 170 -8.74 7.27 5.22
C ARG A 170 -8.38 6.05 6.09
N GLU A 171 -7.93 4.98 5.45
CA GLU A 171 -7.62 3.74 6.14
C GLU A 171 -6.41 3.90 7.07
N GLU A 172 -5.36 4.57 6.60
CA GLU A 172 -4.17 4.87 7.39
C GLU A 172 -4.47 5.78 8.58
N ARG A 173 -5.41 6.73 8.41
CA ARG A 173 -5.91 7.53 9.55
C ARG A 173 -6.56 6.65 10.61
N GLY A 174 -7.42 5.71 10.20
CA GLY A 174 -8.04 4.75 11.11
C GLY A 174 -7.02 3.87 11.84
N TYR A 175 -5.97 3.44 11.14
CA TYR A 175 -4.89 2.70 11.79
C TYR A 175 -4.10 3.56 12.79
N MET A 176 -3.84 4.82 12.49
CA MET A 176 -3.16 5.73 13.43
C MET A 176 -3.99 5.99 14.68
N GLU A 177 -5.30 5.89 14.62
CA GLU A 177 -6.19 5.99 15.80
C GLU A 177 -6.09 4.75 16.70
N ILE A 178 -5.96 3.56 16.11
CA ILE A 178 -6.13 2.29 16.81
C ILE A 178 -4.78 1.66 17.20
N LEU A 179 -3.80 1.64 16.29
CA LEU A 179 -2.61 0.81 16.46
C LEU A 179 -1.69 1.28 17.59
N PRO A 180 -1.43 2.59 17.82
CA PRO A 180 -0.59 3.01 18.92
C PRO A 180 -1.14 2.57 20.29
N ALA A 181 -2.44 2.73 20.52
CA ALA A 181 -3.10 2.28 21.75
C ALA A 181 -3.05 0.76 21.87
N LYS A 182 -3.22 0.03 20.76
CA LYS A 182 -3.13 -1.44 20.74
C LYS A 182 -1.73 -1.93 21.14
N ILE A 183 -0.67 -1.25 20.67
CA ILE A 183 0.71 -1.57 21.07
C ILE A 183 0.89 -1.33 22.57
N ASP A 184 0.43 -0.19 23.08
CA ASP A 184 0.51 0.14 24.51
C ASP A 184 -0.22 -0.90 25.39
N ASP A 185 -1.39 -1.37 24.96
CA ASP A 185 -2.15 -2.44 25.63
C ASP A 185 -1.37 -3.75 25.68
N LEU A 186 -0.80 -4.18 24.56
CA LEU A 186 -0.04 -5.42 24.46
C LEU A 186 1.22 -5.40 25.35
N LEU A 187 1.86 -4.22 25.47
CA LEU A 187 2.98 -4.00 26.36
C LEU A 187 2.56 -4.05 27.83
N SER A 188 1.46 -3.37 28.19
CA SER A 188 0.96 -3.31 29.58
C SER A 188 0.54 -4.69 30.10
N GLN A 189 0.01 -5.54 29.21
CA GLN A 189 -0.40 -6.91 29.53
C GLN A 189 0.78 -7.90 29.50
N ASN A 190 2.01 -7.46 29.19
CA ASN A 190 3.19 -8.30 29.04
C ASN A 190 3.00 -9.46 28.03
N GLN A 191 2.08 -9.32 27.09
CA GLN A 191 1.85 -10.33 26.08
C GLN A 191 2.92 -10.31 25.00
N TYR A 192 3.38 -9.11 24.63
CA TYR A 192 4.44 -8.88 23.65
C TYR A 192 5.44 -7.86 24.21
N GLY A 193 6.70 -8.00 23.79
CA GLY A 193 7.72 -6.99 24.10
C GLY A 193 8.37 -6.49 22.82
N ILE A 194 8.73 -5.20 22.81
CA ILE A 194 9.43 -4.57 21.69
C ILE A 194 10.86 -5.11 21.62
N GLN A 195 11.23 -5.73 20.51
CA GLN A 195 12.57 -6.27 20.29
C GLN A 195 13.46 -5.30 19.53
N ALA A 196 12.88 -4.52 18.64
CA ALA A 196 13.58 -3.47 17.89
C ALA A 196 12.61 -2.37 17.46
N LEU A 197 13.14 -1.16 17.34
CA LEU A 197 12.47 -0.02 16.74
C LEU A 197 13.46 0.70 15.84
N GLN A 198 13.20 0.74 14.55
CA GLN A 198 14.06 1.41 13.57
C GLN A 198 13.18 2.17 12.58
N ASP A 199 13.51 3.42 12.37
CA ASP A 199 12.84 4.30 11.40
C ASP A 199 11.29 4.31 11.51
N GLY A 200 10.77 4.25 12.75
CA GLY A 200 9.33 4.20 13.01
C GLY A 200 8.67 2.85 12.80
N ILE A 201 9.45 1.80 12.50
CA ILE A 201 8.99 0.42 12.40
C ILE A 201 9.25 -0.28 13.73
N VAL A 202 8.18 -0.78 14.34
CA VAL A 202 8.22 -1.51 15.63
C VAL A 202 8.17 -3.01 15.35
N LEU A 203 9.14 -3.75 15.86
CA LEU A 203 9.15 -5.21 15.88
C LEU A 203 8.87 -5.68 17.31
N MET A 204 7.82 -6.49 17.49
CA MET A 204 7.47 -7.09 18.77
C MET A 204 7.46 -8.61 18.69
N GLN A 205 7.76 -9.25 19.81
CA GLN A 205 7.74 -10.71 19.95
C GLN A 205 6.89 -11.13 21.16
N ARG A 206 6.05 -12.13 20.97
CA ARG A 206 5.19 -12.69 22.01
C ARG A 206 6.03 -13.36 23.11
N GLY A 207 5.66 -13.10 24.37
CA GLY A 207 6.28 -13.74 25.54
C GLY A 207 7.75 -13.35 25.82
N ARG A 208 8.26 -12.31 25.14
CA ARG A 208 9.57 -11.76 25.42
C ARG A 208 9.45 -10.40 26.09
N PRO A 209 10.33 -10.06 27.04
CA PRO A 209 10.39 -8.71 27.58
C PRO A 209 10.86 -7.73 26.51
N SER A 210 10.46 -6.46 26.65
CA SER A 210 10.93 -5.41 25.76
C SER A 210 12.43 -5.13 26.00
N GLN A 211 13.16 -4.88 24.92
CA GLN A 211 14.52 -4.34 25.03
C GLN A 211 14.45 -2.90 25.55
N PRO A 212 15.26 -2.54 26.56
CA PRO A 212 15.15 -1.23 27.21
C PRO A 212 15.30 -0.05 26.26
N GLU A 213 16.25 -0.15 25.32
CA GLU A 213 16.49 0.90 24.31
C GLU A 213 15.29 1.08 23.37
N ALA A 214 14.74 -0.02 22.86
CA ALA A 214 13.60 0.01 21.94
C ALA A 214 12.33 0.51 22.64
N LEU A 215 12.15 0.15 23.91
CA LEU A 215 11.03 0.64 24.72
C LEU A 215 11.16 2.15 24.99
N ALA A 216 12.35 2.63 25.33
CA ALA A 216 12.60 4.06 25.53
C ALA A 216 12.34 4.86 24.23
N GLN A 217 12.80 4.33 23.08
CA GLN A 217 12.52 4.93 21.77
C GLN A 217 11.02 4.96 21.47
N TRP A 218 10.27 3.88 21.75
CA TRP A 218 8.83 3.86 21.60
C TRP A 218 8.15 4.94 22.44
N GLN A 219 8.51 5.05 23.73
CA GLN A 219 7.95 6.05 24.62
C GLN A 219 8.22 7.48 24.15
N ALA A 220 9.39 7.74 23.57
CA ALA A 220 9.76 9.04 23.01
C ALA A 220 8.98 9.36 21.71
N LEU A 221 8.77 8.37 20.84
CA LEU A 221 8.08 8.55 19.55
C LEU A 221 6.56 8.50 19.67
N ARG A 222 6.03 7.76 20.63
CA ARG A 222 4.59 7.55 20.83
C ARG A 222 3.76 8.84 20.80
N PRO A 223 4.17 9.95 21.46
CA PRO A 223 3.41 11.20 21.41
C PRO A 223 3.36 11.85 20.03
N THR A 224 4.29 11.53 19.13
CA THR A 224 4.32 12.07 17.75
C THR A 224 3.36 11.35 16.81
N TYR A 225 2.93 10.14 17.17
CA TYR A 225 1.99 9.34 16.38
C TYR A 225 0.54 9.69 16.72
N MET A 226 0.09 10.85 16.22
CA MET A 226 -1.28 11.31 16.41
C MET A 226 -2.09 11.17 15.12
N PRO A 227 -3.36 10.76 15.21
CA PRO A 227 -4.24 10.74 14.06
C PRO A 227 -4.53 12.16 13.58
N MET A 228 -4.54 12.38 12.26
CA MET A 228 -5.00 13.64 11.70
C MET A 228 -6.51 13.79 11.89
N PRO A 229 -7.02 15.00 12.24
CA PRO A 229 -8.44 15.23 12.33
C PRO A 229 -9.11 14.94 10.99
N GLN A 230 -10.28 14.31 11.05
CA GLN A 230 -11.06 14.02 9.84
C GLN A 230 -11.48 15.34 9.18
N PRO A 231 -11.30 15.50 7.86
CA PRO A 231 -11.88 16.61 7.14
C PRO A 231 -13.40 16.51 7.26
N LYS A 232 -14.02 17.64 7.67
CA LYS A 232 -15.48 17.77 7.78
C LYS A 232 -16.12 17.70 6.40
#